data_71925a29673cdb30ea9c33e5cdc7d1fe
#
_entry.id   71925a29673cdb30ea9c33e5cdc7d1fe
#
_cell.length_a   1.000
_cell.length_b   1.000
_cell.length_c   1.000
_cell.angle_alpha   90.00
_cell.angle_beta   90.00
_cell.angle_gamma   90.00
#
_symmetry.space_group_name_H-M   'P 1'
#
loop_
_entity.id
_entity.type
_entity.pdbx_description
1 polymer ?
#
loop_
_entity_poly.entity_id
_entity_poly.type
_entity_poly.pdbx_seq_one_letter_code
_entity_poly.pdbx_strand_id
1 'polypeptide(L)'
;LSLYAVGILLSRASKMPGRDGDILARLTTLPQALADHAKKGILQAQFAQLPPVPQLARHLATLLGSFTFDWSILPESPRKTSLPLQMPLLTLHDANSEALLQQQLQTQWQTTWQQHFATAPWMMRNWLIYRVYHDVIGQTDGADYFPLVCDFYLLRTLISLWTLDGSSLRQEDIFALFAMFERWRASENALLVRQQIQSLCAADPLLSAFSLLT
;
A
#
# COMPACT_ATOMS: atom_id res chain seq x y z
N LEU A 1 -9.65 2.69 2.32
CA LEU A 1 -11.00 2.12 2.17
C LEU A 1 -11.23 1.43 0.83
N SER A 2 -10.84 2.01 -0.31
CA SER A 2 -11.08 1.38 -1.62
C SER A 2 -10.39 0.03 -1.76
N LEU A 3 -9.12 -0.09 -1.38
CA LEU A 3 -8.42 -1.38 -1.38
C LEU A 3 -9.06 -2.38 -0.40
N TYR A 4 -9.46 -1.93 0.78
CA TYR A 4 -10.19 -2.77 1.74
C TYR A 4 -11.48 -3.34 1.14
N ALA A 5 -12.27 -2.50 0.46
CA ALA A 5 -13.48 -2.93 -0.25
C ALA A 5 -13.18 -3.95 -1.36
N VAL A 6 -12.10 -3.75 -2.13
CA VAL A 6 -11.65 -4.72 -3.14
C VAL A 6 -11.28 -6.05 -2.51
N GLY A 7 -10.54 -6.07 -1.40
CA GLY A 7 -10.20 -7.30 -0.69
C GLY A 7 -11.42 -8.07 -0.18
N ILE A 8 -12.42 -7.36 0.38
CA ILE A 8 -13.69 -7.97 0.77
C ILE A 8 -14.39 -8.59 -0.44
N LEU A 9 -14.42 -7.89 -1.56
CA LEU A 9 -15.04 -8.36 -2.80
C LEU A 9 -14.36 -9.65 -3.29
N LEU A 10 -13.04 -9.66 -3.37
CA LEU A 10 -12.26 -10.82 -3.78
C LEU A 10 -12.49 -12.02 -2.85
N SER A 11 -12.44 -11.79 -1.52
CA SER A 11 -12.70 -12.84 -0.53
C SER A 11 -14.11 -13.42 -0.62
N ARG A 12 -15.10 -12.61 -0.95
CA ARG A 12 -16.47 -13.09 -1.14
C ARG A 12 -16.64 -13.83 -2.46
N ALA A 13 -16.03 -13.32 -3.53
CA ALA A 13 -16.08 -13.95 -4.84
C ALA A 13 -15.45 -15.33 -4.83
N SER A 14 -14.29 -15.51 -4.20
CA SER A 14 -13.58 -16.81 -4.11
C SER A 14 -14.35 -17.89 -3.34
N LYS A 15 -15.20 -17.49 -2.39
CA LYS A 15 -16.00 -18.39 -1.56
C LYS A 15 -17.39 -18.71 -2.12
N MET A 16 -17.71 -18.25 -3.33
CA MET A 16 -19.02 -18.48 -3.94
C MET A 16 -19.07 -19.85 -4.61
N PRO A 17 -19.86 -20.81 -4.09
CA PRO A 17 -20.20 -22.01 -4.85
C PRO A 17 -21.14 -21.62 -5.98
N GLY A 18 -20.92 -22.08 -7.19
CA GLY A 18 -21.88 -21.82 -8.25
C GLY A 18 -21.43 -22.26 -9.64
N ARG A 19 -22.41 -22.45 -10.50
CA ARG A 19 -22.22 -22.60 -11.95
C ARG A 19 -21.91 -21.23 -12.53
N ASP A 20 -21.15 -21.17 -13.61
CA ASP A 20 -20.60 -19.95 -14.21
C ASP A 20 -21.59 -18.78 -14.40
N GLY A 21 -22.88 -19.06 -14.68
CA GLY A 21 -23.91 -18.03 -14.84
C GLY A 21 -24.32 -17.33 -13.52
N ASP A 22 -24.29 -18.04 -12.40
CA ASP A 22 -24.63 -17.48 -11.09
C ASP A 22 -23.52 -16.59 -10.53
N ILE A 23 -22.26 -16.91 -10.88
CA ILE A 23 -21.10 -16.11 -10.48
C ILE A 23 -21.19 -14.71 -11.09
N LEU A 24 -21.52 -14.63 -12.37
CA LEU A 24 -21.63 -13.33 -13.08
C LEU A 24 -22.74 -12.46 -12.48
N ALA A 25 -23.91 -13.02 -12.20
CA ALA A 25 -25.02 -12.31 -11.57
C ALA A 25 -24.65 -11.78 -10.19
N ARG A 26 -23.90 -12.56 -9.39
CA ARG A 26 -23.44 -12.16 -8.05
C ARG A 26 -22.35 -11.12 -8.09
N LEU A 27 -21.41 -11.20 -9.05
CA LEU A 27 -20.38 -10.20 -9.26
C LEU A 27 -20.96 -8.83 -9.64
N THR A 28 -22.14 -8.77 -10.25
CA THR A 28 -22.82 -7.49 -10.52
C THR A 28 -23.50 -6.90 -9.29
N THR A 29 -23.94 -7.71 -8.33
CA THR A 29 -24.63 -7.26 -7.11
C THR A 29 -23.69 -6.92 -5.96
N LEU A 30 -22.52 -7.56 -5.87
CA LEU A 30 -21.53 -7.34 -4.81
C LEU A 30 -21.00 -5.91 -4.75
N PRO A 31 -20.62 -5.26 -5.86
CA PRO A 31 -20.16 -3.88 -5.83
C PRO A 31 -21.22 -2.91 -5.30
N GLN A 32 -22.50 -3.15 -5.65
CA GLN A 32 -23.61 -2.33 -5.15
C GLN A 32 -23.80 -2.51 -3.64
N ALA A 33 -23.77 -3.74 -3.14
CA ALA A 33 -23.86 -4.01 -1.71
C ALA A 33 -22.71 -3.39 -0.92
N LEU A 34 -21.48 -3.41 -1.46
CA LEU A 34 -20.33 -2.75 -0.86
C LEU A 34 -20.46 -1.23 -0.87
N ALA A 35 -20.96 -0.64 -1.96
CA ALA A 35 -21.25 0.79 -2.03
C ALA A 35 -22.29 1.21 -0.99
N ASP A 36 -23.33 0.42 -0.77
CA ASP A 36 -24.34 0.69 0.25
C ASP A 36 -23.77 0.54 1.67
N HIS A 37 -22.90 -0.43 1.91
CA HIS A 37 -22.17 -0.56 3.20
C HIS A 37 -21.24 0.63 3.44
N ALA A 38 -20.56 1.12 2.40
CA ALA A 38 -19.72 2.31 2.49
C ALA A 38 -20.55 3.57 2.85
N LYS A 39 -21.69 3.77 2.18
CA LYS A 39 -22.62 4.89 2.47
C LYS A 39 -23.15 4.85 3.90
N LYS A 40 -23.37 3.66 4.45
CA LYS A 40 -23.84 3.46 5.83
C LYS A 40 -22.73 3.54 6.89
N GLY A 41 -21.48 3.79 6.49
CA GLY A 41 -20.33 3.83 7.41
C GLY A 41 -19.88 2.46 7.94
N ILE A 42 -20.44 1.36 7.45
CA ILE A 42 -20.14 0.01 7.93
C ILE A 42 -18.71 -0.38 7.61
N LEU A 43 -18.24 -0.09 6.38
CA LEU A 43 -16.86 -0.38 5.98
C LEU A 43 -15.85 0.42 6.79
N GLN A 44 -16.16 1.68 7.10
CA GLN A 44 -15.32 2.55 7.91
C GLN A 44 -15.20 2.01 9.34
N ALA A 45 -16.31 1.60 9.93
CA ALA A 45 -16.33 1.03 11.29
C ALA A 45 -15.55 -0.29 11.37
N GLN A 46 -15.68 -1.16 10.38
CA GLN A 46 -14.90 -2.41 10.30
C GLN A 46 -13.42 -2.14 10.09
N PHE A 47 -13.07 -1.22 9.20
CA PHE A 47 -11.70 -0.82 8.94
C PHE A 47 -11.00 -0.26 10.19
N ALA A 48 -11.69 0.54 10.97
CA ALA A 48 -11.17 1.12 12.22
C ALA A 48 -10.90 0.06 13.32
N GLN A 49 -11.45 -1.14 13.20
CA GLN A 49 -11.23 -2.25 14.15
C GLN A 49 -10.09 -3.18 13.74
N LEU A 50 -9.45 -2.95 12.58
CA LEU A 50 -8.34 -3.79 12.14
C LEU A 50 -7.13 -3.60 13.07
N PRO A 51 -6.48 -4.70 13.47
CA PRO A 51 -5.28 -4.61 14.29
C PRO A 51 -4.12 -4.03 13.47
N PRO A 52 -3.34 -3.09 14.02
CA PRO A 52 -2.13 -2.63 13.38
C PRO A 52 -1.06 -3.74 13.41
N VAL A 53 -0.13 -3.71 12.44
CA VAL A 53 1.04 -4.60 12.45
C VAL A 53 2.10 -4.00 13.39
N PRO A 54 2.47 -4.68 14.49
CA PRO A 54 3.43 -4.14 15.46
C PRO A 54 4.81 -3.91 14.83
N GLN A 55 5.46 -2.80 15.19
CA GLN A 55 6.83 -2.45 14.79
C GLN A 55 7.07 -2.43 13.27
N LEU A 56 6.01 -2.37 12.46
CA LEU A 56 6.10 -2.45 11.01
C LEU A 56 6.90 -1.28 10.42
N ALA A 57 6.66 -0.06 10.89
CA ALA A 57 7.34 1.13 10.38
C ALA A 57 8.86 1.08 10.62
N ARG A 58 9.29 0.60 11.79
CA ARG A 58 10.70 0.44 12.13
C ARG A 58 11.36 -0.65 11.30
N HIS A 59 10.74 -1.83 11.20
CA HIS A 59 11.25 -2.91 10.37
C HIS A 59 11.37 -2.48 8.92
N LEU A 60 10.36 -1.78 8.41
CA LEU A 60 10.36 -1.29 7.05
C LEU A 60 11.47 -0.25 6.81
N ALA A 61 11.69 0.68 7.74
CA ALA A 61 12.78 1.65 7.64
C ALA A 61 14.14 0.93 7.57
N THR A 62 14.37 -0.08 8.43
CA THR A 62 15.57 -0.90 8.40
C THR A 62 15.71 -1.64 7.06
N LEU A 63 14.65 -2.29 6.60
CA LEU A 63 14.63 -3.01 5.33
C LEU A 63 14.93 -2.11 4.14
N LEU A 64 14.21 -1.01 4.02
CA LEU A 64 14.41 -0.07 2.91
C LEU A 64 15.79 0.58 2.96
N GLY A 65 16.36 0.80 4.15
CA GLY A 65 17.72 1.29 4.33
C GLY A 65 18.81 0.30 3.88
N SER A 66 18.52 -1.01 3.90
CA SER A 66 19.45 -2.06 3.47
C SER A 66 19.40 -2.36 1.97
N PHE A 67 18.41 -1.85 1.23
CA PHE A 67 18.27 -2.11 -0.20
C PHE A 67 18.71 -0.93 -1.04
N THR A 68 19.26 -1.25 -2.20
CA THR A 68 19.65 -0.26 -3.21
C THR A 68 18.51 -0.10 -4.21
N PHE A 69 17.94 1.10 -4.27
CA PHE A 69 17.00 1.47 -5.30
C PHE A 69 17.75 2.13 -6.47
N ASP A 70 17.29 1.89 -7.69
CA ASP A 70 17.81 2.57 -8.87
C ASP A 70 17.17 3.97 -8.97
N TRP A 71 17.82 4.93 -8.34
CA TRP A 71 17.40 6.34 -8.34
C TRP A 71 17.73 7.09 -9.64
N SER A 72 18.43 6.42 -10.58
CA SER A 72 18.85 7.03 -11.84
C SER A 72 17.70 7.52 -12.72
N ILE A 73 16.52 6.91 -12.57
CA ILE A 73 15.30 7.29 -13.30
C ILE A 73 14.57 8.50 -12.71
N LEU A 74 14.92 8.91 -11.48
CA LEU A 74 14.30 10.07 -10.86
C LEU A 74 14.83 11.36 -11.50
N PRO A 75 13.98 12.39 -11.66
CA PRO A 75 14.45 13.69 -12.12
C PRO A 75 15.48 14.26 -11.15
N GLU A 76 16.40 15.09 -11.68
CA GLU A 76 17.37 15.78 -10.85
C GLU A 76 16.64 16.71 -9.88
N SER A 77 16.74 16.39 -8.59
CA SER A 77 16.16 17.19 -7.52
C SER A 77 16.90 16.93 -6.21
N PRO A 78 16.84 17.83 -5.23
CA PRO A 78 17.39 17.60 -3.89
C PRO A 78 16.84 16.33 -3.22
N ARG A 79 15.66 15.87 -3.62
CA ARG A 79 15.00 14.65 -3.10
C ARG A 79 15.73 13.39 -3.46
N LYS A 80 16.36 13.33 -4.63
CA LYS A 80 17.18 12.21 -5.07
C LYS A 80 18.29 11.87 -4.08
N THR A 81 18.76 12.86 -3.30
CA THR A 81 19.78 12.70 -2.26
C THR A 81 19.21 12.66 -0.84
N SER A 82 18.04 13.24 -0.60
CA SER A 82 17.46 13.30 0.75
C SER A 82 16.89 11.96 1.22
N LEU A 83 16.26 11.20 0.34
CA LEU A 83 15.63 9.92 0.70
C LEU A 83 16.63 8.90 1.30
N PRO A 84 17.82 8.66 0.71
CA PRO A 84 18.83 7.79 1.31
C PRO A 84 19.36 8.26 2.66
N LEU A 85 19.29 9.56 2.96
CA LEU A 85 19.70 10.12 4.25
C LEU A 85 18.62 9.98 5.32
N GLN A 86 17.36 10.06 4.94
CA GLN A 86 16.23 9.95 5.89
C GLN A 86 16.01 8.52 6.37
N MET A 87 16.20 7.51 5.52
CA MET A 87 16.01 6.11 5.88
C MET A 87 16.88 5.65 7.07
N PRO A 88 18.20 5.92 7.12
CA PRO A 88 19.03 5.60 8.28
C PRO A 88 18.62 6.33 9.56
N LEU A 89 18.14 7.56 9.46
CA LEU A 89 17.68 8.33 10.61
C LEU A 89 16.47 7.68 11.28
N LEU A 90 15.58 7.05 10.51
CA LEU A 90 14.43 6.34 11.04
C LEU A 90 14.81 5.08 11.85
N THR A 91 15.95 4.45 11.53
CA THR A 91 16.45 3.29 12.27
C THR A 91 17.05 3.64 13.63
N LEU A 92 17.42 4.90 13.84
CA LEU A 92 18.06 5.38 15.07
C LEU A 92 17.05 5.74 16.17
N HIS A 93 15.75 5.77 15.87
CA HIS A 93 14.72 6.04 16.87
C HIS A 93 14.56 4.83 17.82
N ASP A 94 14.56 5.09 19.12
CA ASP A 94 14.39 4.07 20.15
C ASP A 94 12.97 3.49 20.24
N ALA A 95 12.77 2.49 21.11
CA ALA A 95 11.54 1.71 21.15
C ALA A 95 10.26 2.54 21.37
N ASN A 96 10.37 3.65 22.10
CA ASN A 96 9.23 4.51 22.41
C ASN A 96 8.79 5.40 21.23
N SER A 97 9.54 5.41 20.12
CA SER A 97 9.29 6.25 18.95
C SER A 97 8.50 5.58 17.83
N GLU A 98 8.17 4.28 17.94
CA GLU A 98 7.43 3.57 16.87
C GLU A 98 6.07 4.23 16.58
N ALA A 99 5.29 4.51 17.63
CA ALA A 99 3.98 5.17 17.48
C ALA A 99 4.13 6.58 16.89
N LEU A 100 5.16 7.31 17.30
CA LEU A 100 5.47 8.63 16.75
C LEU A 100 5.87 8.55 15.28
N LEU A 101 6.71 7.59 14.92
CA LEU A 101 7.12 7.36 13.54
C LEU A 101 5.92 7.01 12.64
N GLN A 102 5.06 6.09 13.08
CA GLN A 102 3.82 5.75 12.37
C GLN A 102 2.92 6.98 12.20
N GLN A 103 2.75 7.77 13.25
CA GLN A 103 1.96 9.00 13.21
C GLN A 103 2.55 10.01 12.20
N GLN A 104 3.86 10.19 12.19
CA GLN A 104 4.55 11.07 11.24
C GLN A 104 4.34 10.61 9.80
N LEU A 105 4.57 9.33 9.51
CA LEU A 105 4.37 8.76 8.18
C LEU A 105 2.92 8.90 7.72
N GLN A 106 1.97 8.64 8.63
CA GLN A 106 0.55 8.79 8.33
C GLN A 106 0.16 10.26 8.08
N THR A 107 0.69 11.19 8.85
CA THR A 107 0.45 12.63 8.66
C THR A 107 1.00 13.09 7.32
N GLN A 108 2.22 12.70 6.97
CA GLN A 108 2.82 13.03 5.67
C GLN A 108 2.05 12.41 4.51
N TRP A 109 1.61 11.16 4.65
CA TRP A 109 0.73 10.54 3.66
C TRP A 109 -0.56 11.31 3.44
N GLN A 110 -1.24 11.68 4.53
CA GLN A 110 -2.49 12.46 4.45
C GLN A 110 -2.28 13.81 3.78
N THR A 111 -1.21 14.51 4.14
CA THR A 111 -0.84 15.80 3.53
C THR A 111 -0.59 15.63 2.02
N THR A 112 0.23 14.68 1.64
CA THR A 112 0.54 14.40 0.22
C THR A 112 -0.69 13.93 -0.53
N TRP A 113 -1.55 13.13 0.11
CA TRP A 113 -2.82 12.73 -0.48
C TRP A 113 -3.70 13.94 -0.82
N GLN A 114 -3.87 14.86 0.11
CA GLN A 114 -4.68 16.06 -0.12
C GLN A 114 -4.09 16.97 -1.21
N GLN A 115 -2.78 17.10 -1.23
CA GLN A 115 -2.11 17.98 -2.21
C GLN A 115 -2.14 17.43 -3.64
N HIS A 116 -1.98 16.13 -3.82
CA HIS A 116 -1.75 15.52 -5.14
C HIS A 116 -2.85 14.54 -5.55
N PHE A 117 -3.22 13.60 -4.69
CA PHE A 117 -4.14 12.52 -5.08
C PHE A 117 -5.62 12.87 -4.92
N ALA A 118 -5.98 13.76 -4.01
CA ALA A 118 -7.36 14.24 -3.89
C ALA A 118 -7.76 15.10 -5.10
N THR A 119 -6.81 15.88 -5.64
CA THR A 119 -7.02 16.72 -6.83
C THR A 119 -6.84 15.94 -8.14
N ALA A 120 -6.02 14.90 -8.13
CA ALA A 120 -5.74 14.05 -9.29
C ALA A 120 -5.86 12.55 -8.94
N PRO A 121 -7.07 12.07 -8.56
CA PRO A 121 -7.27 10.70 -8.06
C PRO A 121 -6.96 9.63 -9.12
N TRP A 122 -6.91 10.02 -10.39
CA TRP A 122 -6.58 9.15 -11.50
C TRP A 122 -5.17 8.58 -11.41
N MET A 123 -4.20 9.27 -10.79
CA MET A 123 -2.82 8.79 -10.66
C MET A 123 -2.78 7.46 -9.89
N MET A 124 -3.28 7.45 -8.67
CA MET A 124 -3.31 6.23 -7.84
C MET A 124 -4.30 5.21 -8.40
N ARG A 125 -5.45 5.65 -8.90
CA ARG A 125 -6.45 4.76 -9.50
C ARG A 125 -5.90 4.03 -10.72
N ASN A 126 -5.21 4.71 -11.62
CA ASN A 126 -4.65 4.08 -12.82
C ASN A 126 -3.52 3.11 -12.46
N TRP A 127 -2.68 3.45 -11.48
CA TRP A 127 -1.68 2.53 -10.97
C TRP A 127 -2.33 1.25 -10.39
N LEU A 128 -3.35 1.37 -9.57
CA LEU A 128 -4.05 0.22 -9.00
C LEU A 128 -4.75 -0.63 -10.08
N ILE A 129 -5.39 0.00 -11.06
CA ILE A 129 -6.02 -0.69 -12.19
C ILE A 129 -4.96 -1.46 -12.99
N TYR A 130 -3.84 -0.81 -13.33
CA TYR A 130 -2.73 -1.46 -14.01
C TYR A 130 -2.26 -2.70 -13.25
N ARG A 131 -2.08 -2.58 -11.92
CA ARG A 131 -1.64 -3.69 -11.07
C ARG A 131 -2.64 -4.85 -11.05
N VAL A 132 -3.92 -4.57 -10.92
CA VAL A 132 -4.97 -5.60 -10.91
C VAL A 132 -4.97 -6.40 -12.22
N TYR A 133 -4.82 -5.72 -13.35
CA TYR A 133 -4.80 -6.40 -14.65
C TYR A 133 -3.46 -7.08 -14.95
N HIS A 134 -2.35 -6.44 -14.64
CA HIS A 134 -1.02 -6.96 -14.92
C HIS A 134 -0.68 -8.18 -14.06
N ASP A 135 -1.03 -8.16 -12.80
CA ASP A 135 -0.73 -9.24 -11.85
C ASP A 135 -1.82 -10.32 -11.82
N VAL A 136 -2.87 -10.17 -12.63
CA VAL A 136 -4.00 -11.13 -12.75
C VAL A 136 -4.61 -11.48 -11.39
N ILE A 137 -4.88 -10.45 -10.57
CA ILE A 137 -5.37 -10.60 -9.21
C ILE A 137 -6.77 -11.23 -9.21
N GLY A 138 -6.96 -12.23 -8.37
CA GLY A 138 -8.26 -12.89 -8.16
C GLY A 138 -8.32 -14.36 -8.62
N GLN A 139 -7.18 -14.93 -9.03
CA GLN A 139 -7.10 -16.35 -9.38
C GLN A 139 -6.95 -17.29 -8.18
N THR A 140 -6.44 -16.79 -7.06
CA THR A 140 -6.21 -17.56 -5.84
C THR A 140 -7.02 -16.97 -4.68
N ASP A 141 -7.35 -17.75 -3.67
CA ASP A 141 -8.20 -17.39 -2.52
C ASP A 141 -7.76 -16.15 -1.71
N GLY A 142 -7.43 -15.07 -2.40
CA GLY A 142 -6.97 -13.81 -1.83
C GLY A 142 -5.46 -13.74 -1.59
N ALA A 143 -4.70 -14.79 -1.88
CA ALA A 143 -3.24 -14.78 -1.76
C ALA A 143 -2.58 -13.75 -2.68
N ASP A 144 -3.17 -13.51 -3.87
CA ASP A 144 -2.70 -12.51 -4.83
C ASP A 144 -2.95 -11.07 -4.35
N TYR A 145 -3.87 -10.89 -3.41
CA TYR A 145 -4.22 -9.58 -2.90
C TYR A 145 -3.17 -9.03 -1.94
N PHE A 146 -2.51 -9.90 -1.15
CA PHE A 146 -1.48 -9.47 -0.20
C PHE A 146 -0.32 -8.75 -0.87
N PRO A 147 0.30 -9.24 -1.97
CA PRO A 147 1.36 -8.52 -2.67
C PRO A 147 0.93 -7.14 -3.17
N LEU A 148 -0.29 -6.98 -3.67
CA LEU A 148 -0.81 -5.68 -4.10
C LEU A 148 -0.88 -4.69 -2.94
N VAL A 149 -1.42 -5.11 -1.80
CA VAL A 149 -1.54 -4.26 -0.62
C VAL A 149 -0.18 -3.95 -0.01
N CYS A 150 0.71 -4.93 0.02
CA CYS A 150 2.09 -4.75 0.45
C CYS A 150 2.81 -3.70 -0.41
N ASP A 151 2.69 -3.79 -1.73
CA ASP A 151 3.27 -2.81 -2.65
C ASP A 151 2.65 -1.41 -2.48
N PHE A 152 1.33 -1.33 -2.27
CA PHE A 152 0.69 -0.05 -1.94
C PHE A 152 1.23 0.53 -0.64
N TYR A 153 1.38 -0.29 0.40
CA TYR A 153 1.95 0.14 1.67
C TYR A 153 3.39 0.64 1.52
N LEU A 154 4.22 -0.09 0.78
CA LEU A 154 5.61 0.29 0.50
C LEU A 154 5.67 1.62 -0.27
N LEU A 155 4.89 1.77 -1.33
CA LEU A 155 4.84 2.99 -2.13
C LEU A 155 4.35 4.18 -1.29
N ARG A 156 3.30 4.00 -0.50
CA ARG A 156 2.81 5.00 0.45
C ARG A 156 3.90 5.45 1.41
N THR A 157 4.64 4.49 1.97
CA THR A 157 5.71 4.77 2.92
C THR A 157 6.88 5.52 2.25
N LEU A 158 7.29 5.12 1.05
CA LEU A 158 8.33 5.82 0.30
C LEU A 158 7.95 7.27 0.01
N ILE A 159 6.70 7.53 -0.39
CA ILE A 159 6.18 8.89 -0.59
C ILE A 159 6.23 9.68 0.72
N SER A 160 5.79 9.08 1.83
CA SER A 160 5.79 9.73 3.15
C SER A 160 7.20 10.04 3.64
N LEU A 161 8.14 9.10 3.48
CA LEU A 161 9.54 9.30 3.81
C LEU A 161 10.15 10.44 3.00
N TRP A 162 9.81 10.53 1.72
CA TRP A 162 10.35 11.53 0.82
C TRP A 162 9.87 12.95 1.12
N THR A 163 8.82 13.09 1.92
CA THR A 163 8.24 14.38 2.33
C THR A 163 8.44 14.69 3.83
N LEU A 164 9.18 13.86 4.56
CA LEU A 164 9.41 14.08 6.01
C LEU A 164 10.11 15.39 6.34
N ASP A 165 10.87 15.94 5.41
CA ASP A 165 11.51 17.25 5.53
C ASP A 165 10.55 18.43 5.35
N GLY A 166 9.23 18.16 5.19
CA GLY A 166 8.21 19.16 4.95
C GLY A 166 8.16 19.71 3.52
N SER A 167 9.00 19.20 2.61
CA SER A 167 9.01 19.63 1.22
C SER A 167 7.81 19.04 0.45
N SER A 168 7.28 19.79 -0.54
CA SER A 168 6.22 19.32 -1.43
C SER A 168 6.79 18.53 -2.62
N LEU A 169 6.11 17.48 -3.06
CA LEU A 169 6.44 16.77 -4.29
C LEU A 169 5.92 17.55 -5.51
N ARG A 170 6.66 17.47 -6.61
CA ARG A 170 6.12 17.80 -7.92
C ARG A 170 5.45 16.57 -8.52
N GLN A 171 4.59 16.78 -9.51
CA GLN A 171 3.92 15.66 -10.19
C GLN A 171 4.92 14.73 -10.89
N GLU A 172 5.98 15.27 -11.45
CA GLU A 172 7.07 14.51 -12.08
C GLU A 172 7.81 13.64 -11.08
N ASP A 173 8.00 14.10 -9.84
CA ASP A 173 8.63 13.33 -8.77
C ASP A 173 7.75 12.09 -8.43
N ILE A 174 6.44 12.26 -8.38
CA ILE A 174 5.49 11.16 -8.13
C ILE A 174 5.54 10.12 -9.26
N PHE A 175 5.53 10.56 -10.52
CA PHE A 175 5.61 9.65 -11.66
C PHE A 175 6.94 8.90 -11.72
N ALA A 176 8.04 9.60 -11.47
CA ALA A 176 9.36 8.98 -11.41
C ALA A 176 9.43 7.94 -10.28
N LEU A 177 8.86 8.25 -9.11
CA LEU A 177 8.80 7.29 -8.00
C LEU A 177 7.96 6.05 -8.36
N PHE A 178 6.82 6.22 -9.01
CA PHE A 178 6.01 5.08 -9.47
C PHE A 178 6.77 4.22 -10.48
N ALA A 179 7.44 4.82 -11.44
CA ALA A 179 8.24 4.09 -12.43
C ALA A 179 9.41 3.34 -11.79
N MET A 180 10.14 3.97 -10.88
CA MET A 180 11.20 3.34 -10.11
C MET A 180 10.65 2.17 -9.28
N PHE A 181 9.53 2.36 -8.60
CA PHE A 181 8.92 1.35 -7.77
C PHE A 181 8.46 0.13 -8.61
N GLU A 182 7.83 0.35 -9.77
CA GLU A 182 7.42 -0.72 -10.70
C GLU A 182 8.62 -1.56 -11.18
N ARG A 183 9.75 -0.92 -11.45
CA ARG A 183 10.99 -1.62 -11.79
C ARG A 183 11.53 -2.42 -10.61
N TRP A 184 11.60 -1.79 -9.43
CA TRP A 184 12.13 -2.42 -8.23
C TRP A 184 11.28 -3.60 -7.75
N ARG A 185 9.94 -3.50 -7.80
CA ARG A 185 9.03 -4.54 -7.31
C ARG A 185 9.16 -5.89 -8.02
N ALA A 186 9.70 -5.90 -9.23
CA ALA A 186 9.98 -7.11 -10.00
C ALA A 186 11.31 -7.79 -9.60
N SER A 187 12.10 -7.17 -8.71
CA SER A 187 13.39 -7.69 -8.28
C SER A 187 13.27 -8.73 -7.17
N GLU A 188 14.31 -9.53 -7.00
CA GLU A 188 14.45 -10.47 -5.88
C GLU A 188 14.42 -9.74 -4.53
N ASN A 189 15.01 -8.54 -4.45
CA ASN A 189 14.99 -7.73 -3.23
C ASN A 189 13.56 -7.37 -2.81
N ALA A 190 12.68 -7.02 -3.75
CA ALA A 190 11.28 -6.73 -3.45
C ALA A 190 10.54 -7.99 -2.96
N LEU A 191 10.85 -9.15 -3.49
CA LEU A 191 10.30 -10.43 -3.00
C LEU A 191 10.71 -10.67 -1.55
N LEU A 192 11.98 -10.49 -1.22
CA LEU A 192 12.49 -10.63 0.16
C LEU A 192 11.82 -9.65 1.13
N VAL A 193 11.64 -8.38 0.72
CA VAL A 193 10.93 -7.38 1.53
C VAL A 193 9.49 -7.82 1.81
N ARG A 194 8.76 -8.28 0.79
CA ARG A 194 7.38 -8.76 0.98
C ARG A 194 7.31 -9.97 1.91
N GLN A 195 8.22 -10.92 1.78
CA GLN A 195 8.31 -12.09 2.66
C GLN A 195 8.58 -11.68 4.12
N GLN A 196 9.46 -10.72 4.34
CA GLN A 196 9.75 -10.21 5.68
C GLN A 196 8.56 -9.45 6.26
N ILE A 197 7.88 -8.61 5.48
CA ILE A 197 6.62 -7.97 5.92
C ILE A 197 5.58 -9.05 6.26
N GLN A 198 5.43 -10.06 5.43
CA GLN A 198 4.49 -11.16 5.67
C GLN A 198 4.80 -11.89 6.97
N SER A 199 6.07 -12.09 7.31
CA SER A 199 6.49 -12.75 8.55
C SER A 199 6.13 -11.96 9.82
N LEU A 200 5.95 -10.65 9.72
CA LEU A 200 5.50 -9.77 10.81
C LEU A 200 3.97 -9.75 10.97
N CYS A 201 3.27 -10.23 9.97
CA CYS A 201 1.81 -10.22 9.91
C CYS A 201 1.21 -11.51 10.49
N ALA A 202 -0.12 -11.53 10.59
CA ALA A 202 -0.86 -12.72 10.98
C ALA A 202 -0.72 -13.84 9.94
N ALA A 203 -1.02 -15.08 10.33
CA ALA A 203 -0.94 -16.23 9.41
C ALA A 203 -1.96 -16.17 8.26
N ASP A 204 -3.08 -15.46 8.44
CA ASP A 204 -4.08 -15.26 7.39
C ASP A 204 -3.63 -14.15 6.43
N PRO A 205 -3.43 -14.45 5.12
CA PRO A 205 -2.94 -13.47 4.16
C PRO A 205 -3.89 -12.28 3.95
N LEU A 206 -5.20 -12.52 4.03
CA LEU A 206 -6.19 -11.47 3.82
C LEU A 206 -6.28 -10.53 5.03
N LEU A 207 -6.27 -11.07 6.25
CA LEU A 207 -6.22 -10.26 7.46
C LEU A 207 -4.93 -9.45 7.52
N SER A 208 -3.80 -10.06 7.15
CA SER A 208 -2.50 -9.40 7.03
C SER A 208 -2.54 -8.24 6.06
N ALA A 209 -3.11 -8.46 4.86
CA ALA A 209 -3.29 -7.39 3.87
C ALA A 209 -4.15 -6.25 4.43
N PHE A 210 -5.25 -6.56 5.10
CA PHE A 210 -6.10 -5.53 5.70
C PHE A 210 -5.38 -4.73 6.78
N SER A 211 -4.58 -5.38 7.63
CA SER A 211 -3.79 -4.70 8.67
C SER A 211 -2.72 -3.77 8.09
N LEU A 212 -2.19 -4.05 6.90
CA LEU A 212 -1.25 -3.14 6.22
C LEU A 212 -1.90 -1.85 5.70
N LEU A 213 -3.23 -1.82 5.57
CA LEU A 213 -3.96 -0.63 5.11
C LEU A 213 -4.20 0.39 6.21
N THR A 214 -4.12 0.00 7.48
CA THR A 214 -4.26 0.90 8.63
C THR A 214 -3.01 1.73 8.82
#